data_5fbbf6b3c251ab085b5493fa8aa6d33c
#
_entry.id   5fbbf6b3c251ab085b5493fa8aa6d33c
#
_cell.length_a   1.000
_cell.length_b   1.000
_cell.length_c   1.000
_cell.angle_alpha   90.00
_cell.angle_beta   90.00
_cell.angle_gamma   90.00
#
_symmetry.space_group_name_H-M   'P 1'
#
loop_
_entity.id
_entity.type
_entity.pdbx_description
1 polymer ?
#
loop_
_entity_poly.entity_id
_entity_poly.type
_entity_poly.pdbx_seq_one_letter_code
_entity_poly.pdbx_strand_id
1 'polypeptide(L)'
;METEKLYYQDPYLTAFTARVLSCEKSKSGWAVVLDRTAFYPEGGGQPSDHGALGAVRVTDVHETKGVIFHTCDGPVEIGTQVAGAVDWPRRFDHMQQHSGEHILSGLLCSLYHCDNVGFHLGADTVTIDYNAELTWEQVMAAEKAANEVIWQDTPVDITFPAPDALARLNYRSKKALTGQVRIVAFPGADCCACCGTHVRRAGEVGIIKVLSCQKFREGVRLEILCGSRAYRYLSQVYDQDRAVAQLLSVKPQDTLAAAERQAEELAAAKQRMTEL
;
A
#
# COMPACT_ATOMS: atom_id res chain seq x y z
N MET A 1 -16.01 -17.79 -19.72
CA MET A 1 -16.93 -17.14 -18.73
C MET A 1 -16.05 -16.34 -17.81
N GLU A 2 -16.37 -15.06 -17.57
CA GLU A 2 -15.59 -14.22 -16.66
C GLU A 2 -15.85 -14.63 -15.20
N THR A 3 -14.85 -14.50 -14.32
CA THR A 3 -14.98 -14.77 -12.91
C THR A 3 -15.68 -13.60 -12.20
N GLU A 4 -16.71 -13.89 -11.40
CA GLU A 4 -17.37 -12.86 -10.58
C GLU A 4 -16.41 -12.36 -9.47
N LYS A 5 -16.22 -11.03 -9.41
CA LYS A 5 -15.26 -10.37 -8.54
C LYS A 5 -15.90 -9.90 -7.23
N LEU A 6 -15.98 -10.79 -6.23
CA LEU A 6 -16.62 -10.49 -4.94
C LEU A 6 -15.87 -9.38 -4.17
N TYR A 7 -14.56 -9.25 -4.34
CA TYR A 7 -13.76 -8.20 -3.70
C TYR A 7 -14.12 -6.77 -4.18
N TYR A 8 -14.84 -6.60 -5.29
CA TYR A 8 -15.39 -5.31 -5.70
C TYR A 8 -16.73 -5.00 -5.03
N GLN A 9 -17.47 -6.04 -4.63
CA GLN A 9 -18.72 -5.88 -3.88
C GLN A 9 -18.41 -5.58 -2.41
N ASP A 10 -17.49 -6.36 -1.82
CA ASP A 10 -17.01 -6.13 -0.46
C ASP A 10 -15.53 -6.55 -0.32
N PRO A 11 -14.59 -5.59 -0.23
CA PRO A 11 -13.18 -5.88 -0.03
C PRO A 11 -12.85 -6.49 1.36
N TYR A 12 -13.82 -6.46 2.30
CA TYR A 12 -13.71 -7.07 3.64
C TYR A 12 -14.22 -8.52 3.69
N LEU A 13 -14.75 -9.03 2.59
CA LEU A 13 -15.16 -10.42 2.50
C LEU A 13 -13.95 -11.35 2.53
N THR A 14 -13.79 -12.08 3.64
CA THR A 14 -12.65 -12.99 3.87
C THR A 14 -13.01 -14.45 3.67
N ALA A 15 -14.29 -14.80 3.76
CA ALA A 15 -14.77 -16.17 3.58
C ALA A 15 -15.89 -16.20 2.55
N PHE A 16 -15.82 -17.15 1.62
CA PHE A 16 -16.80 -17.32 0.56
C PHE A 16 -16.89 -18.78 0.13
N THR A 17 -17.91 -19.11 -0.66
CA THR A 17 -18.03 -20.42 -1.30
C THR A 17 -18.11 -20.21 -2.81
N ALA A 18 -17.39 -21.02 -3.57
CA ALA A 18 -17.37 -20.96 -5.02
C ALA A 18 -17.36 -22.34 -5.64
N ARG A 19 -17.79 -22.44 -6.90
CA ARG A 19 -17.70 -23.67 -7.68
C ARG A 19 -16.39 -23.70 -8.46
N VAL A 20 -15.70 -24.83 -8.41
CA VAL A 20 -14.47 -25.07 -9.18
C VAL A 20 -14.85 -25.36 -10.64
N LEU A 21 -14.39 -24.50 -11.55
CA LEU A 21 -14.63 -24.61 -12.99
C LEU A 21 -13.52 -25.37 -13.71
N SER A 22 -12.26 -25.17 -13.31
CA SER A 22 -11.10 -25.90 -13.81
C SER A 22 -9.99 -26.01 -12.76
N CYS A 23 -9.16 -27.03 -12.91
CA CYS A 23 -7.99 -27.27 -12.08
C CYS A 23 -6.93 -27.96 -12.94
N GLU A 24 -5.87 -27.27 -13.29
CA GLU A 24 -4.83 -27.76 -14.18
C GLU A 24 -3.45 -27.65 -13.52
N LYS A 25 -2.60 -28.66 -13.76
CA LYS A 25 -1.23 -28.61 -13.26
C LYS A 25 -0.43 -27.56 -14.02
N SER A 26 0.28 -26.71 -13.30
CA SER A 26 1.14 -25.65 -13.84
C SER A 26 2.59 -25.83 -13.36
N LYS A 27 3.50 -24.97 -13.82
CA LYS A 27 4.91 -24.98 -13.38
C LYS A 27 5.06 -24.64 -11.89
N SER A 28 4.17 -23.80 -11.35
CA SER A 28 4.21 -23.28 -9.98
C SER A 28 3.21 -23.93 -9.02
N GLY A 29 2.56 -25.03 -9.44
CA GLY A 29 1.55 -25.73 -8.65
C GLY A 29 0.33 -26.09 -9.47
N TRP A 30 -0.87 -25.72 -9.01
CA TRP A 30 -2.14 -25.97 -9.67
C TRP A 30 -2.86 -24.67 -9.96
N ALA A 31 -3.25 -24.45 -11.20
CA ALA A 31 -4.05 -23.30 -11.62
C ALA A 31 -5.54 -23.63 -11.47
N VAL A 32 -6.19 -23.01 -10.51
CA VAL A 32 -7.60 -23.23 -10.19
C VAL A 32 -8.42 -22.03 -10.65
N VAL A 33 -9.50 -22.28 -11.40
CA VAL A 33 -10.47 -21.25 -11.82
C VAL A 33 -11.80 -21.54 -11.10
N LEU A 34 -12.39 -20.48 -10.54
CA LEU A 34 -13.66 -20.48 -9.84
C LEU A 34 -14.70 -19.67 -10.60
N ASP A 35 -16.00 -19.94 -10.36
CA ASP A 35 -17.11 -19.12 -10.87
C ASP A 35 -17.11 -17.71 -10.27
N ARG A 36 -16.67 -17.59 -9.01
CA ARG A 36 -16.55 -16.33 -8.25
C ARG A 36 -15.36 -16.38 -7.29
N THR A 37 -14.83 -15.22 -6.92
CA THR A 37 -13.72 -15.16 -5.96
C THR A 37 -13.69 -13.87 -5.17
N ALA A 38 -13.31 -13.97 -3.87
CA ALA A 38 -12.94 -12.83 -3.04
C ALA A 38 -11.43 -12.56 -3.06
N PHE A 39 -10.61 -13.41 -3.68
CA PHE A 39 -9.17 -13.18 -3.84
C PHE A 39 -8.90 -12.09 -4.87
N TYR A 40 -8.16 -11.05 -4.47
CA TYR A 40 -7.71 -9.99 -5.36
C TYR A 40 -6.51 -10.47 -6.20
N PRO A 41 -6.58 -10.41 -7.53
CA PRO A 41 -5.44 -10.71 -8.39
C PRO A 41 -4.42 -9.55 -8.38
N GLU A 42 -3.15 -9.86 -8.63
CA GLU A 42 -2.15 -8.81 -8.81
C GLU A 42 -2.58 -7.80 -9.87
N GLY A 43 -2.51 -6.52 -9.53
CA GLY A 43 -2.89 -5.45 -10.47
C GLY A 43 -2.71 -4.06 -9.89
N GLY A 44 -2.46 -3.07 -10.77
CA GLY A 44 -2.37 -1.67 -10.36
C GLY A 44 -1.25 -1.35 -9.37
N GLY A 45 -0.19 -2.18 -9.31
CA GLY A 45 0.91 -2.03 -8.35
C GLY A 45 0.66 -2.68 -6.99
N GLN A 46 -0.52 -3.30 -6.77
CA GLN A 46 -0.84 -4.07 -5.58
C GLN A 46 -0.62 -5.57 -5.86
N PRO A 47 0.13 -6.30 -5.01
CA PRO A 47 0.30 -7.74 -5.11
C PRO A 47 -1.01 -8.50 -4.88
N SER A 48 -1.05 -9.75 -5.35
CA SER A 48 -2.17 -10.65 -5.14
C SER A 48 -2.39 -11.03 -3.68
N ASP A 49 -3.63 -11.43 -3.38
CA ASP A 49 -3.93 -12.07 -2.11
C ASP A 49 -3.35 -13.47 -2.02
N HIS A 50 -3.22 -13.93 -0.79
CA HIS A 50 -2.99 -15.31 -0.42
C HIS A 50 -4.14 -15.83 0.44
N GLY A 51 -4.15 -17.15 0.71
CA GLY A 51 -5.14 -17.76 1.58
C GLY A 51 -5.31 -19.25 1.32
N ALA A 52 -6.55 -19.74 1.37
CA ALA A 52 -6.87 -21.15 1.19
C ALA A 52 -8.12 -21.38 0.36
N LEU A 53 -8.14 -22.48 -0.39
CA LEU A 53 -9.31 -23.08 -1.03
C LEU A 53 -9.50 -24.50 -0.47
N GLY A 54 -10.43 -24.65 0.46
CA GLY A 54 -10.56 -25.90 1.23
C GLY A 54 -9.28 -26.21 1.99
N ALA A 55 -8.63 -27.33 1.65
CA ALA A 55 -7.40 -27.79 2.28
C ALA A 55 -6.11 -27.32 1.59
N VAL A 56 -6.19 -26.68 0.42
CA VAL A 56 -5.01 -26.25 -0.34
C VAL A 56 -4.76 -24.75 -0.14
N ARG A 57 -3.46 -24.35 -0.17
CA ARG A 57 -3.08 -22.95 -0.04
C ARG A 57 -3.08 -22.27 -1.40
N VAL A 58 -3.59 -21.03 -1.43
CA VAL A 58 -3.48 -20.09 -2.54
C VAL A 58 -2.24 -19.22 -2.30
N THR A 59 -1.27 -19.30 -3.21
CA THR A 59 0.02 -18.62 -3.10
C THR A 59 0.19 -17.47 -4.07
N ASP A 60 -0.66 -17.41 -5.11
CA ASP A 60 -0.71 -16.32 -6.07
C ASP A 60 -2.06 -16.28 -6.77
N VAL A 61 -2.47 -15.10 -7.21
CA VAL A 61 -3.72 -14.88 -7.97
C VAL A 61 -3.45 -13.89 -9.10
N HIS A 62 -3.83 -14.25 -10.32
CA HIS A 62 -3.69 -13.36 -11.48
C HIS A 62 -4.92 -13.40 -12.38
N GLU A 63 -5.14 -12.34 -13.14
CA GLU A 63 -6.26 -12.21 -14.07
C GLU A 63 -5.79 -12.23 -15.51
N THR A 64 -6.47 -12.98 -16.35
CA THR A 64 -6.29 -12.96 -17.80
C THR A 64 -7.65 -12.91 -18.48
N LYS A 65 -7.92 -11.83 -19.22
CA LYS A 65 -9.16 -11.63 -19.99
C LYS A 65 -10.44 -11.89 -19.18
N GLY A 66 -10.49 -11.37 -17.95
CA GLY A 66 -11.65 -11.50 -17.04
C GLY A 66 -11.74 -12.82 -16.27
N VAL A 67 -10.82 -13.77 -16.53
CA VAL A 67 -10.75 -15.04 -15.80
C VAL A 67 -9.66 -14.93 -14.73
N ILE A 68 -10.01 -15.28 -13.48
CA ILE A 68 -9.09 -15.25 -12.35
C ILE A 68 -8.56 -16.64 -12.07
N PHE A 69 -7.24 -16.78 -12.10
CA PHE A 69 -6.49 -17.99 -11.84
C PHE A 69 -5.87 -17.94 -10.45
N HIS A 70 -6.11 -18.98 -9.65
CA HIS A 70 -5.55 -19.14 -8.32
C HIS A 70 -4.43 -20.18 -8.38
N THR A 71 -3.21 -19.82 -8.07
CA THR A 71 -2.09 -20.76 -7.95
C THR A 71 -2.15 -21.43 -6.59
N CYS A 72 -2.39 -22.75 -6.60
CA CYS A 72 -2.54 -23.55 -5.39
C CYS A 72 -1.41 -24.58 -5.25
N ASP A 73 -1.08 -24.95 -4.01
CA ASP A 73 -0.07 -25.98 -3.70
C ASP A 73 -0.57 -27.42 -3.87
N GLY A 74 -1.87 -27.61 -4.12
CA GLY A 74 -2.50 -28.89 -4.37
C GLY A 74 -3.70 -28.78 -5.33
N PRO A 75 -4.21 -29.92 -5.83
CA PRO A 75 -5.39 -29.96 -6.69
C PRO A 75 -6.67 -29.76 -5.91
N VAL A 76 -7.69 -29.21 -6.60
CA VAL A 76 -9.07 -29.08 -6.12
C VAL A 76 -9.99 -29.80 -7.11
N GLU A 77 -11.01 -30.52 -6.61
CA GLU A 77 -11.90 -31.32 -7.45
C GLU A 77 -12.84 -30.44 -8.30
N ILE A 78 -12.79 -30.62 -9.61
CA ILE A 78 -13.59 -29.86 -10.58
C ILE A 78 -15.08 -30.17 -10.39
N GLY A 79 -15.92 -29.15 -10.49
CA GLY A 79 -17.36 -29.23 -10.37
C GLY A 79 -17.89 -29.22 -8.93
N THR A 80 -17.01 -29.29 -7.92
CA THR A 80 -17.39 -29.23 -6.51
C THR A 80 -17.50 -27.80 -6.00
N GLN A 81 -18.19 -27.64 -4.87
CA GLN A 81 -18.19 -26.42 -4.08
C GLN A 81 -16.96 -26.43 -3.15
N VAL A 82 -16.22 -25.34 -3.12
CA VAL A 82 -15.06 -25.14 -2.25
C VAL A 82 -15.21 -23.89 -1.40
N ALA A 83 -14.81 -23.98 -0.14
CA ALA A 83 -14.73 -22.82 0.75
C ALA A 83 -13.43 -22.07 0.49
N GLY A 84 -13.50 -20.77 0.20
CA GLY A 84 -12.37 -19.86 0.08
C GLY A 84 -12.19 -19.05 1.35
N ALA A 85 -10.92 -18.86 1.77
CA ALA A 85 -10.54 -18.04 2.92
C ALA A 85 -9.35 -17.16 2.55
N VAL A 86 -9.55 -15.85 2.54
CA VAL A 86 -8.52 -14.85 2.23
C VAL A 86 -7.66 -14.60 3.47
N ASP A 87 -6.34 -14.51 3.31
CA ASP A 87 -5.42 -14.05 4.36
C ASP A 87 -5.71 -12.57 4.68
N TRP A 88 -6.52 -12.36 5.70
CA TRP A 88 -6.97 -11.02 6.08
C TRP A 88 -5.83 -10.09 6.54
N PRO A 89 -4.88 -10.50 7.39
CA PRO A 89 -3.74 -9.68 7.74
C PRO A 89 -3.00 -9.13 6.53
N ARG A 90 -2.75 -9.96 5.51
CA ARG A 90 -2.12 -9.54 4.24
C ARG A 90 -3.01 -8.59 3.44
N ARG A 91 -4.29 -8.94 3.26
CA ARG A 91 -5.27 -8.11 2.54
C ARG A 91 -5.38 -6.72 3.18
N PHE A 92 -5.57 -6.65 4.48
CA PHE A 92 -5.76 -5.40 5.19
C PHE A 92 -4.49 -4.53 5.17
N ASP A 93 -3.30 -5.14 5.31
CA ASP A 93 -2.03 -4.45 5.13
C ASP A 93 -1.94 -3.82 3.73
N HIS A 94 -2.26 -4.56 2.66
CA HIS A 94 -2.27 -4.00 1.31
C HIS A 94 -3.30 -2.87 1.15
N MET A 95 -4.47 -3.00 1.76
CA MET A 95 -5.49 -1.94 1.75
C MET A 95 -5.00 -0.68 2.47
N GLN A 96 -4.31 -0.80 3.61
CA GLN A 96 -3.72 0.33 4.32
C GLN A 96 -2.65 1.04 3.47
N GLN A 97 -1.73 0.26 2.86
CA GLN A 97 -0.67 0.82 2.02
C GLN A 97 -1.25 1.53 0.79
N HIS A 98 -2.17 0.88 0.08
CA HIS A 98 -2.75 1.42 -1.15
C HIS A 98 -3.62 2.65 -0.88
N SER A 99 -4.43 2.62 0.18
CA SER A 99 -5.26 3.77 0.58
C SER A 99 -4.43 4.95 1.07
N GLY A 100 -3.36 4.69 1.82
CA GLY A 100 -2.42 5.73 2.24
C GLY A 100 -1.68 6.38 1.05
N GLU A 101 -1.29 5.57 0.05
CA GLU A 101 -0.73 6.10 -1.20
C GLU A 101 -1.70 7.05 -1.89
N HIS A 102 -2.98 6.67 -2.01
CA HIS A 102 -4.01 7.52 -2.62
C HIS A 102 -4.14 8.86 -1.90
N ILE A 103 -4.27 8.86 -0.57
CA ILE A 103 -4.40 10.08 0.22
C ILE A 103 -3.17 10.99 0.02
N LEU A 104 -1.96 10.45 0.15
CA LEU A 104 -0.72 11.23 -0.01
C LEU A 104 -0.54 11.74 -1.44
N SER A 105 -0.75 10.88 -2.45
CA SER A 105 -0.61 11.26 -3.86
C SER A 105 -1.63 12.29 -4.28
N GLY A 106 -2.88 12.18 -3.84
CA GLY A 106 -3.91 13.16 -4.16
C GLY A 106 -3.55 14.54 -3.63
N LEU A 107 -3.05 14.63 -2.40
CA LEU A 107 -2.59 15.89 -1.80
C LEU A 107 -1.34 16.45 -2.49
N LEU A 108 -0.32 15.63 -2.75
CA LEU A 108 0.89 16.07 -3.46
C LEU A 108 0.54 16.59 -4.87
N CYS A 109 -0.28 15.85 -5.61
CA CYS A 109 -0.68 16.25 -6.96
C CYS A 109 -1.49 17.54 -6.96
N SER A 110 -2.39 17.73 -6.00
CA SER A 110 -3.22 18.95 -5.93
C SER A 110 -2.43 20.17 -5.43
N LEU A 111 -1.53 20.00 -4.47
CA LEU A 111 -0.76 21.10 -3.87
C LEU A 111 0.40 21.55 -4.76
N TYR A 112 1.06 20.61 -5.46
CA TYR A 112 2.31 20.89 -6.18
C TYR A 112 2.23 20.64 -7.68
N HIS A 113 1.01 20.38 -8.21
CA HIS A 113 0.75 20.21 -9.65
C HIS A 113 1.65 19.17 -10.31
N CYS A 114 1.86 18.06 -9.64
CA CYS A 114 2.61 16.91 -10.14
C CYS A 114 1.68 15.71 -10.42
N ASP A 115 2.21 14.72 -11.14
CA ASP A 115 1.52 13.46 -11.37
C ASP A 115 2.26 12.30 -10.70
N ASN A 116 1.50 11.37 -10.12
CA ASN A 116 2.02 10.07 -9.75
C ASN A 116 2.18 9.23 -11.02
N VAL A 117 3.43 8.96 -11.41
CA VAL A 117 3.80 8.22 -12.62
C VAL A 117 4.25 6.79 -12.33
N GLY A 118 4.37 6.40 -11.07
CA GLY A 118 4.73 5.05 -10.66
C GLY A 118 4.28 4.74 -9.24
N PHE A 119 3.79 3.51 -9.03
CA PHE A 119 3.42 2.98 -7.73
C PHE A 119 3.79 1.50 -7.67
N HIS A 120 4.45 1.10 -6.58
CA HIS A 120 4.76 -0.29 -6.30
C HIS A 120 4.63 -0.56 -4.81
N LEU A 121 3.74 -1.48 -4.46
CA LEU A 121 3.55 -1.98 -3.12
C LEU A 121 4.49 -3.18 -2.92
N GLY A 122 5.70 -2.90 -2.44
CA GLY A 122 6.68 -3.93 -2.12
C GLY A 122 6.36 -4.68 -0.81
N ALA A 123 7.17 -5.71 -0.53
CA ALA A 123 7.01 -6.49 0.70
C ALA A 123 7.28 -5.64 1.96
N ASP A 124 8.31 -4.80 1.93
CA ASP A 124 8.77 -4.02 3.07
C ASP A 124 8.31 -2.56 3.01
N THR A 125 8.45 -1.92 1.85
CA THR A 125 8.12 -0.50 1.63
C THR A 125 7.21 -0.32 0.42
N VAL A 126 6.58 0.84 0.35
CA VAL A 126 5.84 1.31 -0.82
C VAL A 126 6.64 2.39 -1.49
N THR A 127 6.84 2.29 -2.81
CA THR A 127 7.51 3.33 -3.60
C THR A 127 6.51 4.04 -4.51
N ILE A 128 6.66 5.36 -4.60
CA ILE A 128 5.82 6.23 -5.43
C ILE A 128 6.73 7.17 -6.22
N ASP A 129 6.53 7.23 -7.52
CA ASP A 129 7.30 8.10 -8.42
C ASP A 129 6.44 9.29 -8.86
N TYR A 130 6.99 10.49 -8.77
CA TYR A 130 6.36 11.73 -9.23
C TYR A 130 7.19 12.37 -10.34
N ASN A 131 6.51 13.03 -11.29
CA ASN A 131 7.13 13.71 -12.43
C ASN A 131 7.57 15.15 -12.15
N ALA A 132 7.69 15.55 -10.89
CA ALA A 132 8.14 16.87 -10.48
C ALA A 132 9.19 16.77 -9.38
N GLU A 133 10.04 17.80 -9.30
CA GLU A 133 10.96 17.96 -8.16
C GLU A 133 10.16 18.44 -6.95
N LEU A 134 10.24 17.69 -5.86
CA LEU A 134 9.61 18.00 -4.57
C LEU A 134 10.71 18.14 -3.51
N THR A 135 10.64 19.18 -2.70
CA THR A 135 11.55 19.30 -1.55
C THR A 135 11.08 18.45 -0.38
N TRP A 136 12.01 18.17 0.54
CA TRP A 136 11.66 17.42 1.76
C TRP A 136 10.58 18.13 2.57
N GLU A 137 10.63 19.45 2.67
CA GLU A 137 9.68 20.28 3.39
C GLU A 137 8.25 20.18 2.78
N GLN A 138 8.18 20.18 1.44
CA GLN A 138 6.92 20.00 0.72
C GLN A 138 6.32 18.61 0.98
N VAL A 139 7.16 17.58 0.95
CA VAL A 139 6.74 16.21 1.22
C VAL A 139 6.28 16.05 2.68
N MET A 140 6.99 16.65 3.64
CA MET A 140 6.57 16.62 5.06
C MET A 140 5.30 17.40 5.32
N ALA A 141 5.06 18.51 4.63
CA ALA A 141 3.80 19.22 4.70
C ALA A 141 2.63 18.39 4.17
N ALA A 142 2.84 17.67 3.06
CA ALA A 142 1.84 16.75 2.51
C ALA A 142 1.63 15.52 3.43
N GLU A 143 2.66 14.95 4.03
CA GLU A 143 2.55 13.87 5.02
C GLU A 143 1.67 14.30 6.20
N LYS A 144 1.91 15.51 6.73
CA LYS A 144 1.11 16.05 7.82
C LYS A 144 -0.35 16.18 7.41
N ALA A 145 -0.63 16.81 6.27
CA ALA A 145 -1.99 16.97 5.76
C ALA A 145 -2.68 15.62 5.50
N ALA A 146 -1.93 14.62 5.01
CA ALA A 146 -2.45 13.27 4.79
C ALA A 146 -2.86 12.60 6.10
N ASN A 147 -2.08 12.76 7.17
CA ASN A 147 -2.45 12.25 8.48
C ASN A 147 -3.65 13.00 9.08
N GLU A 148 -3.80 14.29 8.83
CA GLU A 148 -5.00 15.05 9.22
C GLU A 148 -6.27 14.50 8.55
N VAL A 149 -6.20 14.11 7.26
CA VAL A 149 -7.31 13.44 6.56
C VAL A 149 -7.63 12.07 7.20
N ILE A 150 -6.60 11.29 7.56
CA ILE A 150 -6.78 10.00 8.26
C ILE A 150 -7.52 10.22 9.58
N TRP A 151 -7.14 11.22 10.37
CA TRP A 151 -7.75 11.48 11.67
C TRP A 151 -9.19 12.01 11.61
N GLN A 152 -9.61 12.59 10.46
CA GLN A 152 -11.01 12.93 10.23
C GLN A 152 -11.91 11.70 10.02
N ASP A 153 -11.32 10.57 9.68
CA ASP A 153 -11.99 9.28 9.51
C ASP A 153 -13.23 9.32 8.61
N THR A 154 -13.13 10.01 7.48
CA THR A 154 -14.23 10.10 6.51
C THR A 154 -14.45 8.76 5.79
N PRO A 155 -15.71 8.43 5.41
CA PRO A 155 -15.97 7.28 4.54
C PRO A 155 -15.25 7.42 3.21
N VAL A 156 -14.80 6.29 2.65
CA VAL A 156 -14.22 6.20 1.31
C VAL A 156 -15.33 5.89 0.32
N ASP A 157 -15.48 6.73 -0.70
CA ASP A 157 -16.50 6.56 -1.72
C ASP A 157 -15.96 5.74 -2.89
N ILE A 158 -16.58 4.59 -3.15
CA ILE A 158 -16.23 3.73 -4.27
C ILE A 158 -17.45 3.64 -5.19
N THR A 159 -17.27 4.11 -6.44
CA THR A 159 -18.37 4.20 -7.39
C THR A 159 -17.98 3.70 -8.79
N PHE A 160 -18.99 3.34 -9.58
CA PHE A 160 -18.87 3.03 -11.00
C PHE A 160 -19.76 4.01 -11.79
N PRO A 161 -19.30 5.26 -12.00
CA PRO A 161 -20.13 6.28 -12.63
C PRO A 161 -20.48 5.92 -14.08
N ALA A 162 -21.68 6.31 -14.50
CA ALA A 162 -22.06 6.26 -15.90
C ALA A 162 -21.16 7.19 -16.74
N PRO A 163 -21.00 6.96 -18.07
CA PRO A 163 -20.09 7.73 -18.91
C PRO A 163 -20.30 9.26 -18.83
N ASP A 164 -21.53 9.72 -18.80
CA ASP A 164 -21.86 11.15 -18.69
C ASP A 164 -21.49 11.76 -17.33
N ALA A 165 -21.60 10.99 -16.25
CA ALA A 165 -21.17 11.41 -14.93
C ALA A 165 -19.64 11.39 -14.82
N LEU A 166 -19.00 10.37 -15.37
CA LEU A 166 -17.54 10.24 -15.40
C LEU A 166 -16.89 11.41 -16.16
N ALA A 167 -17.48 11.84 -17.29
CA ALA A 167 -16.97 12.96 -18.09
C ALA A 167 -16.98 14.31 -17.35
N ARG A 168 -17.80 14.45 -16.30
CA ARG A 168 -17.89 15.67 -15.46
C ARG A 168 -17.07 15.57 -14.17
N LEU A 169 -16.56 14.39 -13.87
CA LEU A 169 -15.80 14.15 -12.65
C LEU A 169 -14.33 14.54 -12.87
N ASN A 170 -13.79 15.34 -11.96
CA ASN A 170 -12.36 15.59 -11.91
C ASN A 170 -11.69 14.47 -11.11
N TYR A 171 -10.96 13.58 -11.79
CA TYR A 171 -10.28 12.45 -11.17
C TYR A 171 -8.90 12.22 -11.79
N ARG A 172 -7.99 11.65 -10.99
CA ARG A 172 -6.68 11.22 -11.46
C ARG A 172 -6.79 9.86 -12.17
N SER A 173 -5.98 9.67 -13.19
CA SER A 173 -5.81 8.36 -13.83
C SER A 173 -4.38 8.20 -14.34
N LYS A 174 -3.78 7.04 -14.09
CA LYS A 174 -2.43 6.69 -14.59
C LYS A 174 -2.44 6.17 -16.03
N LYS A 175 -3.60 5.85 -16.59
CA LYS A 175 -3.76 5.25 -17.91
C LYS A 175 -5.01 5.79 -18.61
N ALA A 176 -5.00 5.75 -19.94
CA ALA A 176 -6.24 5.87 -20.71
C ALA A 176 -7.17 4.69 -20.38
N LEU A 177 -8.40 4.99 -20.01
CA LEU A 177 -9.35 4.00 -19.53
C LEU A 177 -10.38 3.69 -20.64
N THR A 178 -10.71 2.41 -20.78
CA THR A 178 -11.76 1.92 -21.69
C THR A 178 -12.73 1.04 -20.88
N GLY A 179 -14.03 1.13 -21.20
CA GLY A 179 -15.07 0.38 -20.51
C GLY A 179 -15.53 1.02 -19.21
N GLN A 180 -16.02 0.21 -18.27
CA GLN A 180 -16.51 0.67 -16.98
C GLN A 180 -15.35 1.09 -16.07
N VAL A 181 -15.36 2.33 -15.60
CA VAL A 181 -14.34 2.91 -14.73
C VAL A 181 -14.79 2.85 -13.28
N ARG A 182 -13.93 2.31 -12.42
CA ARG A 182 -14.13 2.32 -10.96
C ARG A 182 -13.38 3.52 -10.38
N ILE A 183 -14.11 4.37 -9.68
CA ILE A 183 -13.58 5.56 -8.99
C ILE A 183 -13.51 5.27 -7.49
N VAL A 184 -12.37 5.60 -6.91
CA VAL A 184 -12.13 5.61 -5.46
C VAL A 184 -11.87 7.04 -5.03
N ALA A 185 -12.67 7.56 -4.11
CA ALA A 185 -12.51 8.92 -3.61
C ALA A 185 -12.31 8.93 -2.10
N PHE A 186 -11.27 9.65 -1.68
CA PHE A 186 -11.00 10.02 -0.30
C PHE A 186 -11.37 11.50 -0.16
N PRO A 187 -12.53 11.84 0.46
CA PRO A 187 -13.00 13.21 0.54
C PRO A 187 -11.93 14.15 1.13
N GLY A 188 -11.68 15.26 0.42
CA GLY A 188 -10.67 16.23 0.81
C GLY A 188 -9.21 15.87 0.46
N ALA A 189 -8.95 14.69 -0.09
CA ALA A 189 -7.60 14.26 -0.45
C ALA A 189 -7.46 13.80 -1.89
N ASP A 190 -8.24 12.83 -2.34
CA ASP A 190 -8.07 12.21 -3.65
C ASP A 190 -9.38 11.79 -4.31
N CYS A 191 -9.39 11.77 -5.63
CA CYS A 191 -10.38 11.13 -6.46
C CYS A 191 -9.65 10.48 -7.64
N CYS A 192 -9.63 9.16 -7.72
CA CYS A 192 -8.77 8.44 -8.66
C CYS A 192 -9.46 7.21 -9.24
N ALA A 193 -9.19 6.94 -10.52
CA ALA A 193 -9.56 5.69 -11.13
C ALA A 193 -8.63 4.57 -10.65
N CYS A 194 -9.18 3.58 -9.94
CA CYS A 194 -8.39 2.52 -9.32
C CYS A 194 -9.14 1.20 -9.23
N CYS A 195 -8.43 0.10 -9.54
CA CYS A 195 -8.96 -1.26 -9.44
C CYS A 195 -8.53 -1.99 -8.15
N GLY A 196 -7.70 -1.38 -7.31
CA GLY A 196 -7.19 -1.99 -6.07
C GLY A 196 -8.23 -2.09 -4.96
N THR A 197 -7.87 -2.78 -3.89
CA THR A 197 -8.69 -2.84 -2.67
C THR A 197 -8.34 -1.71 -1.72
N HIS A 198 -9.35 -1.12 -1.09
CA HIS A 198 -9.21 0.03 -0.21
C HIS A 198 -9.96 -0.15 1.09
N VAL A 199 -9.55 0.58 2.12
CA VAL A 199 -10.26 0.65 3.41
C VAL A 199 -11.62 1.33 3.24
N ARG A 200 -12.57 1.06 4.15
CA ARG A 200 -13.91 1.68 4.13
C ARG A 200 -13.91 3.12 4.63
N ARG A 201 -12.99 3.43 5.53
CA ARG A 201 -12.86 4.75 6.15
C ARG A 201 -11.39 5.19 6.16
N ALA A 202 -11.12 6.45 6.01
CA ALA A 202 -9.76 7.00 6.00
C ALA A 202 -8.97 6.67 7.27
N GLY A 203 -9.62 6.63 8.43
CA GLY A 203 -9.01 6.30 9.72
C GLY A 203 -8.42 4.89 9.80
N GLU A 204 -8.93 3.95 9.01
CA GLU A 204 -8.41 2.57 8.99
C GLU A 204 -7.01 2.46 8.35
N VAL A 205 -6.54 3.50 7.65
CA VAL A 205 -5.13 3.61 7.21
C VAL A 205 -4.20 3.71 8.42
N GLY A 206 -4.66 4.32 9.50
CA GLY A 206 -3.92 4.48 10.75
C GLY A 206 -2.96 5.67 10.73
N ILE A 207 -1.82 5.52 10.06
CA ILE A 207 -0.80 6.57 9.93
C ILE A 207 -0.06 6.41 8.60
N ILE A 208 0.38 7.52 8.01
CA ILE A 208 1.31 7.55 6.89
C ILE A 208 2.65 8.11 7.38
N LYS A 209 3.75 7.43 7.05
CA LYS A 209 5.11 7.91 7.30
C LYS A 209 5.94 7.85 6.02
N VAL A 210 6.46 8.99 5.58
CA VAL A 210 7.44 9.07 4.50
C VAL A 210 8.82 8.80 5.08
N LEU A 211 9.54 7.86 4.48
CA LEU A 211 10.88 7.45 4.91
C LEU A 211 11.97 8.18 4.14
N SER A 212 11.77 8.39 2.84
CA SER A 212 12.75 9.03 1.96
C SER A 212 12.09 9.78 0.81
N CYS A 213 12.81 10.80 0.32
CA CYS A 213 12.51 11.50 -0.92
C CYS A 213 13.83 11.65 -1.69
N GLN A 214 13.94 10.94 -2.80
CA GLN A 214 15.17 10.87 -3.58
C GLN A 214 14.91 11.30 -5.02
N LYS A 215 15.89 11.95 -5.67
CA LYS A 215 15.81 12.26 -7.09
C LYS A 215 15.68 10.97 -7.89
N PHE A 216 14.67 10.92 -8.76
CA PHE A 216 14.44 9.78 -9.61
C PHE A 216 13.94 10.25 -10.98
N ARG A 217 14.71 9.94 -12.04
CA ARG A 217 14.44 10.42 -13.41
C ARG A 217 14.29 11.95 -13.45
N GLU A 218 13.16 12.46 -13.95
CA GLU A 218 12.86 13.89 -14.05
C GLU A 218 12.16 14.47 -12.79
N GLY A 219 11.95 13.63 -11.77
CA GLY A 219 11.25 14.02 -10.56
C GLY A 219 11.82 13.35 -9.32
N VAL A 220 10.95 12.84 -8.46
CA VAL A 220 11.34 12.20 -7.20
C VAL A 220 10.69 10.84 -7.02
N ARG A 221 11.34 9.96 -6.26
CA ARG A 221 10.80 8.74 -5.67
C ARG A 221 10.66 8.92 -4.18
N LEU A 222 9.48 8.65 -3.67
CA LEU A 222 9.22 8.53 -2.25
C LEU A 222 9.18 7.06 -1.84
N GLU A 223 9.68 6.78 -0.63
CA GLU A 223 9.39 5.55 0.10
C GLU A 223 8.49 5.89 1.26
N ILE A 224 7.39 5.14 1.39
CA ILE A 224 6.41 5.34 2.46
C ILE A 224 6.04 4.04 3.15
N LEU A 225 5.52 4.18 4.36
CA LEU A 225 4.84 3.12 5.10
C LEU A 225 3.51 3.64 5.63
N CYS A 226 2.50 2.76 5.65
CA CYS A 226 1.20 3.07 6.23
C CYS A 226 0.82 2.04 7.28
N GLY A 227 -0.08 2.42 8.19
CA GLY A 227 -0.73 1.53 9.14
C GLY A 227 0.25 0.68 9.96
N SER A 228 0.05 -0.62 9.96
CA SER A 228 0.83 -1.54 10.77
C SER A 228 2.32 -1.55 10.42
N ARG A 229 2.70 -1.30 9.15
CA ARG A 229 4.11 -1.20 8.76
C ARG A 229 4.75 0.06 9.34
N ALA A 230 4.06 1.21 9.25
CA ALA A 230 4.53 2.46 9.82
C ALA A 230 4.68 2.35 11.35
N TYR A 231 3.70 1.73 12.03
CA TYR A 231 3.77 1.51 13.47
C TYR A 231 5.00 0.66 13.87
N ARG A 232 5.24 -0.46 13.18
CA ARG A 232 6.42 -1.32 13.48
C ARG A 232 7.73 -0.56 13.27
N TYR A 233 7.84 0.19 12.18
CA TYR A 233 9.03 1.00 11.90
C TYR A 233 9.27 2.06 12.98
N LEU A 234 8.25 2.83 13.33
CA LEU A 234 8.37 3.87 14.36
C LEU A 234 8.69 3.29 15.75
N SER A 235 8.10 2.14 16.09
CA SER A 235 8.43 1.42 17.32
C SER A 235 9.88 0.97 17.38
N GLN A 236 10.39 0.43 16.27
CA GLN A 236 11.80 0.03 16.16
C GLN A 236 12.75 1.23 16.28
N VAL A 237 12.45 2.35 15.61
CA VAL A 237 13.26 3.58 15.72
C VAL A 237 13.24 4.11 17.15
N TYR A 238 12.08 4.09 17.82
CA TYR A 238 11.96 4.51 19.21
C TYR A 238 12.77 3.61 20.16
N ASP A 239 12.74 2.30 19.96
CA ASP A 239 13.54 1.38 20.78
C ASP A 239 15.04 1.54 20.58
N GLN A 240 15.47 1.84 19.34
CA GLN A 240 16.88 2.18 19.04
C GLN A 240 17.29 3.48 19.74
N ASP A 241 16.45 4.53 19.67
CA ASP A 241 16.74 5.79 20.33
C ASP A 241 16.84 5.63 21.85
N ARG A 242 15.93 4.83 22.46
CA ARG A 242 16.02 4.48 23.90
C ARG A 242 17.33 3.77 24.24
N ALA A 243 17.80 2.84 23.40
CA ALA A 243 19.05 2.14 23.64
C ALA A 243 20.25 3.10 23.56
N VAL A 244 20.25 4.03 22.58
CA VAL A 244 21.26 5.09 22.46
C VAL A 244 21.21 6.01 23.69
N ALA A 245 20.03 6.43 24.14
CA ALA A 245 19.87 7.26 25.33
C ALA A 245 20.48 6.59 26.58
N GLN A 246 20.27 5.28 26.76
CA GLN A 246 20.91 4.53 27.85
C GLN A 246 22.43 4.52 27.74
N LEU A 247 23.00 4.28 26.56
CA LEU A 247 24.47 4.32 26.34
C LEU A 247 25.05 5.68 26.70
N LEU A 248 24.33 6.76 26.35
CA LEU A 248 24.75 8.14 26.59
C LEU A 248 24.36 8.66 27.98
N SER A 249 23.65 7.88 28.78
CA SER A 249 23.14 8.27 30.12
C SER A 249 22.27 9.54 30.08
N VAL A 250 21.39 9.65 29.08
CA VAL A 250 20.47 10.79 28.88
C VAL A 250 19.04 10.28 28.66
N LYS A 251 18.08 11.21 28.57
CA LYS A 251 16.70 10.88 28.12
C LYS A 251 16.64 10.76 26.59
N PRO A 252 15.66 10.01 26.04
CA PRO A 252 15.51 9.85 24.58
C PRO A 252 15.50 11.18 23.80
N GLN A 253 14.82 12.20 24.30
CA GLN A 253 14.75 13.52 23.64
C GLN A 253 16.07 14.28 23.62
N ASP A 254 17.08 13.85 24.40
CA ASP A 254 18.40 14.51 24.53
C ASP A 254 19.51 13.74 23.81
N THR A 255 19.21 12.65 23.08
CA THR A 255 20.19 11.78 22.43
C THR A 255 21.03 12.50 21.41
N LEU A 256 20.43 13.37 20.57
CA LEU A 256 21.17 14.14 19.57
C LEU A 256 22.20 15.06 20.22
N ALA A 257 21.79 15.87 21.20
CA ALA A 257 22.69 16.81 21.88
C ALA A 257 23.82 16.07 22.64
N ALA A 258 23.56 14.90 23.19
CA ALA A 258 24.57 14.07 23.83
C ALA A 258 25.56 13.46 22.82
N ALA A 259 25.07 13.02 21.65
CA ALA A 259 25.91 12.49 20.59
C ALA A 259 26.82 13.58 19.98
N GLU A 260 26.28 14.77 19.74
CA GLU A 260 27.07 15.94 19.26
C GLU A 260 28.19 16.28 20.24
N ARG A 261 27.88 16.40 21.53
CA ARG A 261 28.90 16.65 22.56
C ARG A 261 30.01 15.60 22.60
N GLN A 262 29.64 14.29 22.52
CA GLN A 262 30.64 13.21 22.46
C GLN A 262 31.52 13.29 21.19
N ALA A 263 30.94 13.64 20.06
CA ALA A 263 31.68 13.82 18.82
C ALA A 263 32.71 14.96 18.92
N GLU A 264 32.33 16.09 19.54
CA GLU A 264 33.24 17.23 19.82
C GLU A 264 34.35 16.84 20.78
N GLU A 265 34.05 16.17 21.90
CA GLU A 265 35.02 15.67 22.86
C GLU A 265 36.03 14.70 22.24
N LEU A 266 35.56 13.80 21.38
CA LEU A 266 36.39 12.84 20.66
C LEU A 266 37.31 13.56 19.65
N ALA A 267 36.82 14.57 18.94
CA ALA A 267 37.62 15.39 18.02
C ALA A 267 38.74 16.13 18.75
N ALA A 268 38.39 16.78 19.87
CA ALA A 268 39.38 17.47 20.72
C ALA A 268 40.43 16.54 21.34
N ALA A 269 40.01 15.34 21.74
CA ALA A 269 40.97 14.33 22.26
C ALA A 269 41.94 13.85 21.17
N LYS A 270 41.45 13.57 19.96
CA LYS A 270 42.28 13.19 18.81
C LYS A 270 43.30 14.29 18.43
N GLN A 271 42.87 15.54 18.44
CA GLN A 271 43.78 16.65 18.17
C GLN A 271 44.92 16.74 19.21
N ARG A 272 44.60 16.66 20.52
CA ARG A 272 45.60 16.62 21.58
C ARG A 272 46.59 15.47 21.44
N MET A 273 46.14 14.29 21.00
CA MET A 273 47.04 13.16 20.74
C MET A 273 47.99 13.36 19.56
N THR A 274 47.63 14.22 18.60
CA THR A 274 48.45 14.49 17.43
C THR A 274 49.49 15.58 17.72
N GLU A 275 49.27 16.40 18.74
CA GLU A 275 50.16 17.47 19.18
C GLU A 275 51.26 17.00 20.17
N LEU A 276 51.15 15.75 20.67
CA LEU A 276 52.15 15.07 21.49
C LEU A 276 53.12 14.23 20.65
#